data_9bdc78a66939af0ed3039943fc2cceb5
#
_entry.id   9bdc78a66939af0ed3039943fc2cceb5
#
_cell.length_a   1.000
_cell.length_b   1.000
_cell.length_c   1.000
_cell.angle_alpha   90.00
_cell.angle_beta   90.00
_cell.angle_gamma   90.00
#
_symmetry.space_group_name_H-M   'P 1'
#
loop_
_entity.id
_entity.type
_entity.pdbx_description
1 polymer ?
#
loop_
_entity_poly.entity_id
_entity_poly.type
_entity_poly.pdbx_seq_one_letter_code
_entity_poly.pdbx_strand_id
1 'polypeptide(L)'
;MRFPRRTFLHLLAGAAALPAAPRIAAALDYPTRPVRLVVGFPPGGPTDIFARLIADWLSKRLGQPFVVDNRPGAGSTIGVQAVVSAPADGYTLLLISTSAIISAAYYRNLGFDLTQDIVPVCGVSLEPMVMVVNPSVTAKSIPDFIADAKANPGKIVMASVGNGSTPQMAGELFKYMANVDLLHVPYQGAAPALTDLLGGRANVMFEAMPTLVGYIQTGKLRALGVTTATRSAVFPDLPSIGEFLPGYDASVWFGVAARSQTPRDIVDLLNKEINAGLNDPALSARLGEVGGTPLKGSSADFEKLFAGDSKKWSELMAAANIKSE
;
A
#
# COMPACT_ATOMS: atom_id res chain seq x y z
N MET A 1 -50.42 -28.24 54.53
CA MET A 1 -50.91 -28.42 53.16
C MET A 1 -49.90 -29.24 52.37
N ARG A 2 -50.22 -30.47 51.97
CA ARG A 2 -49.35 -31.36 51.21
C ARG A 2 -49.72 -31.24 49.71
N PHE A 3 -48.91 -30.64 48.93
CA PHE A 3 -49.11 -30.62 47.45
C PHE A 3 -48.82 -32.02 46.87
N PRO A 4 -49.67 -32.56 45.98
CA PRO A 4 -49.49 -33.88 45.42
C PRO A 4 -48.33 -33.85 44.42
N ARG A 5 -47.41 -34.82 44.51
CA ARG A 5 -46.16 -34.95 43.68
C ARG A 5 -46.40 -34.95 42.16
N ARG A 6 -47.60 -35.22 41.70
CA ARG A 6 -47.96 -35.20 40.26
C ARG A 6 -48.04 -33.80 39.68
N THR A 7 -48.42 -32.79 40.46
CA THR A 7 -48.53 -31.39 40.02
C THR A 7 -47.13 -30.71 39.80
N PHE A 8 -46.12 -31.19 40.55
CA PHE A 8 -44.75 -30.68 40.42
C PHE A 8 -44.04 -31.18 39.16
N LEU A 9 -44.38 -32.40 38.69
CA LEU A 9 -43.80 -32.98 37.46
C LEU A 9 -44.37 -32.35 36.19
N HIS A 10 -45.58 -31.84 36.19
CA HIS A 10 -46.15 -31.12 35.03
C HIS A 10 -45.65 -29.68 34.87
N LEU A 11 -45.19 -29.05 35.95
CA LEU A 11 -44.59 -27.72 35.91
C LEU A 11 -43.13 -27.73 35.42
N LEU A 12 -42.39 -28.83 35.61
CA LEU A 12 -41.02 -29.01 35.07
C LEU A 12 -41.01 -29.38 33.59
N ALA A 13 -42.04 -30.00 33.04
CA ALA A 13 -42.12 -30.35 31.62
C ALA A 13 -42.50 -29.16 30.72
N GLY A 14 -43.08 -28.07 31.29
CA GLY A 14 -43.44 -26.87 30.54
C GLY A 14 -42.30 -25.87 30.32
N ALA A 15 -41.20 -25.99 31.10
CA ALA A 15 -40.07 -25.05 31.03
C ALA A 15 -38.99 -25.43 29.98
N ALA A 16 -39.09 -26.61 29.35
CA ALA A 16 -38.09 -27.13 28.42
C ALA A 16 -38.37 -26.83 26.94
N ALA A 17 -39.46 -26.16 26.61
CA ALA A 17 -39.83 -25.82 25.24
C ALA A 17 -39.76 -24.31 24.99
N LEU A 18 -38.62 -23.66 25.32
CA LEU A 18 -38.27 -22.40 24.68
C LEU A 18 -37.88 -22.74 23.23
N PRO A 19 -38.67 -22.29 22.24
CA PRO A 19 -38.23 -22.44 20.86
C PRO A 19 -36.88 -21.70 20.76
N ALA A 20 -35.82 -22.42 20.35
CA ALA A 20 -34.60 -21.79 19.85
C ALA A 20 -35.05 -20.98 18.65
N ALA A 21 -35.38 -19.70 18.87
CA ALA A 21 -35.65 -18.78 17.77
C ALA A 21 -34.44 -18.85 16.86
N PRO A 22 -34.60 -19.21 15.59
CA PRO A 22 -33.48 -19.14 14.66
C PRO A 22 -32.97 -17.71 14.76
N ARG A 23 -31.70 -17.54 15.13
CA ARG A 23 -31.03 -16.26 14.91
C ARG A 23 -31.15 -16.02 13.42
N ILE A 24 -32.13 -15.22 13.01
CA ILE A 24 -32.16 -14.65 11.67
C ILE A 24 -30.83 -13.89 11.61
N ALA A 25 -29.88 -14.42 10.85
CA ALA A 25 -28.68 -13.69 10.52
C ALA A 25 -29.20 -12.41 9.86
N ALA A 26 -29.18 -11.31 10.58
CA ALA A 26 -29.51 -10.02 10.03
C ALA A 26 -28.54 -9.84 8.86
N ALA A 27 -29.06 -9.76 7.65
CA ALA A 27 -28.25 -9.46 6.49
C ALA A 27 -27.51 -8.16 6.82
N LEU A 28 -26.21 -8.15 6.65
CA LEU A 28 -25.38 -6.97 6.89
C LEU A 28 -25.87 -5.86 5.95
N ASP A 29 -26.54 -4.86 6.51
CA ASP A 29 -27.02 -3.70 5.75
C ASP A 29 -25.88 -2.68 5.62
N TYR A 30 -24.85 -3.08 4.84
CA TYR A 30 -23.66 -2.28 4.57
C TYR A 30 -23.22 -2.49 3.12
N PRO A 31 -22.87 -1.38 2.42
CA PRO A 31 -23.05 0.01 2.79
C PRO A 31 -24.47 0.53 2.42
N THR A 32 -25.05 1.42 3.26
CA THR A 32 -26.33 2.10 3.01
C THR A 32 -26.16 3.55 2.53
N ARG A 33 -24.93 4.04 2.54
CA ARG A 33 -24.53 5.40 2.13
C ARG A 33 -23.14 5.38 1.52
N PRO A 34 -22.69 6.47 0.86
CA PRO A 34 -21.37 6.54 0.28
C PRO A 34 -20.25 6.23 1.29
N VAL A 35 -19.25 5.46 0.83
CA VAL A 35 -18.04 5.10 1.57
C VAL A 35 -16.89 5.95 1.08
N ARG A 36 -16.14 6.55 1.97
CA ARG A 36 -14.95 7.33 1.66
C ARG A 36 -13.71 6.45 1.69
N LEU A 37 -12.95 6.43 0.60
CA LEU A 37 -11.65 5.77 0.50
C LEU A 37 -10.54 6.84 0.53
N VAL A 38 -9.90 6.99 1.70
CA VAL A 38 -8.86 8.00 1.92
C VAL A 38 -7.57 7.52 1.26
N VAL A 39 -6.87 8.45 0.59
CA VAL A 39 -5.57 8.25 -0.06
C VAL A 39 -4.58 9.27 0.49
N GLY A 40 -3.49 8.81 1.09
CA GLY A 40 -2.48 9.66 1.75
C GLY A 40 -1.52 10.37 0.79
N PHE A 41 -1.79 10.38 -0.52
CA PHE A 41 -0.98 11.01 -1.55
C PHE A 41 -1.82 11.85 -2.52
N PRO A 42 -1.19 12.81 -3.25
CA PRO A 42 -1.89 13.59 -4.27
C PRO A 42 -2.49 12.71 -5.38
N PRO A 43 -3.53 13.22 -6.09
CA PRO A 43 -4.09 12.55 -7.25
C PRO A 43 -3.04 12.25 -8.35
N GLY A 44 -3.24 11.15 -9.10
CA GLY A 44 -2.40 10.76 -10.24
C GLY A 44 -1.15 9.96 -9.88
N GLY A 45 -0.86 9.74 -8.59
CA GLY A 45 0.17 8.80 -8.16
C GLY A 45 -0.36 7.36 -8.08
N PRO A 46 0.54 6.37 -7.86
CA PRO A 46 0.16 4.95 -7.88
C PRO A 46 -0.94 4.64 -6.84
N THR A 47 -0.85 5.17 -5.63
CA THR A 47 -1.86 4.98 -4.59
C THR A 47 -3.25 5.47 -5.04
N ASP A 48 -3.33 6.60 -5.75
CA ASP A 48 -4.59 7.14 -6.26
C ASP A 48 -5.14 6.27 -7.41
N ILE A 49 -4.27 5.79 -8.30
CA ILE A 49 -4.65 4.91 -9.42
C ILE A 49 -5.31 3.63 -8.89
N PHE A 50 -4.66 2.93 -7.94
CA PHE A 50 -5.22 1.72 -7.33
C PHE A 50 -6.50 2.01 -6.52
N ALA A 51 -6.55 3.13 -5.80
CA ALA A 51 -7.75 3.55 -5.09
C ALA A 51 -8.96 3.68 -6.02
N ARG A 52 -8.78 4.32 -7.17
CA ARG A 52 -9.88 4.51 -8.15
C ARG A 52 -10.32 3.20 -8.78
N LEU A 53 -9.40 2.29 -9.08
CA LEU A 53 -9.75 0.96 -9.61
C LEU A 53 -10.59 0.17 -8.61
N ILE A 54 -10.20 0.14 -7.34
CA ILE A 54 -10.94 -0.58 -6.28
C ILE A 54 -12.25 0.12 -5.93
N ALA A 55 -12.26 1.46 -5.88
CA ALA A 55 -13.48 2.24 -5.62
C ALA A 55 -14.55 2.02 -6.70
N ASP A 56 -14.17 2.02 -7.97
CA ASP A 56 -15.05 1.72 -9.09
C ASP A 56 -15.63 0.29 -8.99
N TRP A 57 -14.78 -0.69 -8.71
CA TRP A 57 -15.20 -2.07 -8.49
C TRP A 57 -16.21 -2.20 -7.34
N LEU A 58 -15.84 -1.71 -6.15
CA LEU A 58 -16.68 -1.82 -4.96
C LEU A 58 -18.01 -1.07 -5.12
N SER A 59 -18.00 0.08 -5.79
CA SER A 59 -19.23 0.85 -6.07
C SER A 59 -20.22 0.04 -6.89
N LYS A 60 -19.74 -0.66 -7.93
CA LYS A 60 -20.58 -1.52 -8.78
C LYS A 60 -21.09 -2.76 -8.04
N ARG A 61 -20.27 -3.32 -7.18
CA ARG A 61 -20.57 -4.57 -6.45
C ARG A 61 -21.51 -4.37 -5.28
N LEU A 62 -21.34 -3.27 -4.54
CA LEU A 62 -22.06 -3.03 -3.28
C LEU A 62 -23.17 -1.97 -3.41
N GLY A 63 -23.37 -1.40 -4.61
CA GLY A 63 -24.51 -0.53 -4.91
C GLY A 63 -24.47 0.85 -4.27
N GLN A 64 -23.37 1.21 -3.59
CA GLN A 64 -23.15 2.55 -3.02
C GLN A 64 -21.82 3.13 -3.52
N PRO A 65 -21.72 4.44 -3.72
CA PRO A 65 -20.48 5.06 -4.16
C PRO A 65 -19.33 4.86 -3.18
N PHE A 66 -18.18 4.40 -3.68
CA PHE A 66 -16.90 4.50 -2.98
C PHE A 66 -16.14 5.69 -3.54
N VAL A 67 -15.92 6.72 -2.72
CA VAL A 67 -15.40 8.02 -3.16
C VAL A 67 -13.96 8.17 -2.68
N VAL A 68 -13.04 8.36 -3.62
CA VAL A 68 -11.62 8.62 -3.32
C VAL A 68 -11.46 10.04 -2.75
N ASP A 69 -10.83 10.15 -1.58
CA ASP A 69 -10.53 11.40 -0.87
C ASP A 69 -9.02 11.52 -0.65
N ASN A 70 -8.35 12.33 -1.45
CA ASN A 70 -6.91 12.53 -1.35
C ASN A 70 -6.58 13.47 -0.17
N ARG A 71 -5.81 12.97 0.81
CA ARG A 71 -5.33 13.67 2.00
C ARG A 71 -3.81 13.57 2.09
N PRO A 72 -3.08 14.27 1.21
CA PRO A 72 -1.63 14.15 1.12
C PRO A 72 -0.91 14.82 2.30
N GLY A 73 0.30 14.34 2.57
CA GLY A 73 1.25 14.98 3.48
C GLY A 73 1.94 14.01 4.44
N ALA A 74 3.13 14.37 4.85
CA ALA A 74 3.99 13.65 5.79
C ALA A 74 4.06 12.14 5.49
N GLY A 75 4.40 11.77 4.23
CA GLY A 75 4.54 10.37 3.82
C GLY A 75 3.27 9.52 3.98
N SER A 76 2.05 10.12 3.82
CA SER A 76 0.75 9.49 4.02
C SER A 76 0.18 9.55 5.46
N THR A 77 0.93 10.00 6.46
CA THR A 77 0.47 10.01 7.86
C THR A 77 -0.77 10.88 8.09
N ILE A 78 -0.95 11.97 7.31
CA ILE A 78 -2.17 12.80 7.35
C ILE A 78 -3.40 12.00 6.92
N GLY A 79 -3.27 11.18 5.87
CA GLY A 79 -4.33 10.28 5.42
C GLY A 79 -4.67 9.20 6.46
N VAL A 80 -3.64 8.59 7.07
CA VAL A 80 -3.83 7.62 8.16
C VAL A 80 -4.56 8.26 9.34
N GLN A 81 -4.12 9.44 9.80
CA GLN A 81 -4.75 10.17 10.90
C GLN A 81 -6.23 10.48 10.62
N ALA A 82 -6.57 10.80 9.39
CA ALA A 82 -7.97 11.05 9.01
C ALA A 82 -8.86 9.80 9.17
N VAL A 83 -8.31 8.60 8.93
CA VAL A 83 -9.03 7.33 9.13
C VAL A 83 -9.08 6.95 10.61
N VAL A 84 -7.97 7.07 11.33
CA VAL A 84 -7.91 6.80 12.78
C VAL A 84 -8.88 7.69 13.57
N SER A 85 -9.08 8.93 13.15
CA SER A 85 -10.01 9.87 13.79
C SER A 85 -11.48 9.70 13.37
N ALA A 86 -11.76 8.88 12.36
CA ALA A 86 -13.13 8.64 11.89
C ALA A 86 -13.85 7.58 12.76
N PRO A 87 -15.19 7.46 12.73
CA PRO A 87 -15.90 6.34 13.35
C PRO A 87 -15.43 4.99 12.80
N ALA A 88 -15.39 3.96 13.67
CA ALA A 88 -15.04 2.59 13.27
C ALA A 88 -16.27 1.85 12.69
N ASP A 89 -16.95 2.44 11.72
CA ASP A 89 -18.19 1.95 11.12
C ASP A 89 -18.04 1.46 9.67
N GLY A 90 -16.80 1.43 9.17
CA GLY A 90 -16.47 1.00 7.81
C GLY A 90 -16.73 2.03 6.72
N TYR A 91 -17.30 3.21 7.01
CA TYR A 91 -17.58 4.25 6.01
C TYR A 91 -16.42 5.19 5.72
N THR A 92 -15.31 5.02 6.43
CA THR A 92 -14.03 5.65 6.12
C THR A 92 -12.95 4.59 6.09
N LEU A 93 -12.47 4.31 4.89
CA LEU A 93 -11.43 3.31 4.61
C LEU A 93 -10.15 4.04 4.20
N LEU A 94 -9.03 3.34 4.27
CA LEU A 94 -7.72 3.80 3.83
C LEU A 94 -7.24 2.94 2.67
N LEU A 95 -6.85 3.55 1.56
CA LEU A 95 -5.92 2.86 0.68
C LEU A 95 -4.51 3.07 1.24
N ILE A 96 -4.02 2.03 1.88
CA ILE A 96 -2.72 1.99 2.54
C ILE A 96 -1.66 1.43 1.58
N SER A 97 -0.41 1.84 1.79
CA SER A 97 0.74 1.28 1.07
C SER A 97 1.92 1.09 2.02
N THR A 98 2.96 0.42 1.56
CA THR A 98 4.24 0.29 2.26
C THR A 98 4.75 1.63 2.80
N SER A 99 4.48 2.75 2.10
CA SER A 99 4.88 4.09 2.57
C SER A 99 4.27 4.47 3.93
N ALA A 100 3.06 4.01 4.27
CA ALA A 100 2.47 4.31 5.57
C ALA A 100 3.23 3.64 6.72
N ILE A 101 3.73 2.41 6.49
CA ILE A 101 4.58 1.70 7.46
C ILE A 101 5.91 2.40 7.64
N ILE A 102 6.55 2.75 6.54
CA ILE A 102 7.83 3.47 6.53
C ILE A 102 7.68 4.80 7.27
N SER A 103 6.64 5.55 6.97
CA SER A 103 6.38 6.84 7.62
C SER A 103 6.10 6.70 9.11
N ALA A 104 5.38 5.64 9.51
CA ALA A 104 5.15 5.36 10.92
C ALA A 104 6.44 5.09 11.71
N ALA A 105 7.45 4.51 11.05
CA ALA A 105 8.77 4.30 11.64
C ALA A 105 9.68 5.55 11.51
N TYR A 106 9.46 6.39 10.49
CA TYR A 106 10.26 7.57 10.19
C TYR A 106 9.90 8.79 11.06
N TYR A 107 8.60 9.06 11.27
CA TYR A 107 8.13 10.19 12.06
C TYR A 107 7.89 9.81 13.52
N ARG A 108 8.35 10.64 14.48
CA ARG A 108 8.33 10.30 15.91
C ARG A 108 7.03 10.63 16.61
N ASN A 109 6.27 11.56 16.31
CA ASN A 109 5.12 12.05 17.11
C ASN A 109 3.84 12.07 16.29
N LEU A 110 3.39 10.89 15.84
CA LEU A 110 2.26 10.78 14.90
C LEU A 110 0.88 10.97 15.54
N GLY A 111 0.76 10.84 16.88
CA GLY A 111 -0.53 10.87 17.56
C GLY A 111 -1.42 9.63 17.32
N PHE A 112 -0.88 8.60 16.66
CA PHE A 112 -1.51 7.29 16.47
C PHE A 112 -0.46 6.19 16.42
N ASP A 113 -0.89 4.95 16.69
CA ASP A 113 -0.11 3.73 16.47
C ASP A 113 -0.70 2.97 15.29
N LEU A 114 0.06 2.91 14.18
CA LEU A 114 -0.42 2.29 12.94
C LEU A 114 -0.83 0.82 13.14
N THR A 115 -0.15 0.10 14.03
CA THR A 115 -0.40 -1.33 14.28
C THR A 115 -1.59 -1.59 15.20
N GLN A 116 -1.95 -0.62 16.04
CA GLN A 116 -3.06 -0.72 16.99
C GLN A 116 -4.34 -0.07 16.47
N ASP A 117 -4.20 1.03 15.71
CA ASP A 117 -5.31 1.88 15.30
C ASP A 117 -5.87 1.54 13.93
N ILE A 118 -5.16 0.71 13.14
CA ILE A 118 -5.57 0.29 11.80
C ILE A 118 -5.66 -1.24 11.72
N VAL A 119 -6.72 -1.74 11.08
CA VAL A 119 -6.90 -3.15 10.73
C VAL A 119 -6.75 -3.36 9.22
N PRO A 120 -5.84 -4.21 8.75
CA PRO A 120 -5.74 -4.61 7.36
C PRO A 120 -7.01 -5.34 6.89
N VAL A 121 -7.57 -4.93 5.75
CA VAL A 121 -8.77 -5.54 5.16
C VAL A 121 -8.37 -6.51 4.06
N CYS A 122 -7.64 -6.03 3.05
CA CYS A 122 -7.25 -6.85 1.90
C CYS A 122 -6.06 -6.23 1.17
N GLY A 123 -5.11 -7.05 0.72
CA GLY A 123 -4.15 -6.63 -0.29
C GLY A 123 -4.86 -6.29 -1.60
N VAL A 124 -4.29 -5.39 -2.39
CA VAL A 124 -4.79 -4.99 -3.70
C VAL A 124 -3.77 -5.33 -4.78
N SER A 125 -2.55 -4.83 -4.63
CA SER A 125 -1.48 -5.04 -5.61
C SER A 125 -0.13 -5.10 -4.92
N LEU A 126 0.74 -5.92 -5.47
CA LEU A 126 2.18 -5.97 -5.17
C LEU A 126 2.92 -5.54 -6.43
N GLU A 127 3.90 -4.66 -6.27
CA GLU A 127 4.59 -4.09 -7.42
C GLU A 127 6.07 -3.97 -7.20
N PRO A 128 6.85 -4.20 -8.26
CA PRO A 128 8.18 -3.67 -8.33
C PRO A 128 8.10 -2.15 -8.45
N MET A 129 9.02 -1.46 -7.81
CA MET A 129 9.42 -0.15 -8.28
C MET A 129 10.48 -0.31 -9.37
N VAL A 130 10.67 0.74 -10.15
CA VAL A 130 11.69 0.79 -11.20
C VAL A 130 12.64 1.91 -10.89
N MET A 131 13.93 1.62 -10.99
CA MET A 131 14.97 2.64 -11.03
C MET A 131 14.99 3.24 -12.41
N VAL A 132 14.57 4.49 -12.53
CA VAL A 132 14.55 5.24 -13.79
C VAL A 132 15.48 6.44 -13.73
N VAL A 133 16.08 6.76 -14.87
CA VAL A 133 16.94 7.93 -15.02
C VAL A 133 16.46 8.83 -16.16
N ASN A 134 16.77 10.14 -16.06
CA ASN A 134 16.62 11.04 -17.18
C ASN A 134 17.56 10.58 -18.33
N PRO A 135 17.15 10.65 -19.61
CA PRO A 135 17.99 10.25 -20.74
C PRO A 135 19.35 10.98 -20.86
N SER A 136 19.49 12.16 -20.24
CA SER A 136 20.79 12.88 -20.18
C SER A 136 21.84 12.18 -19.30
N VAL A 137 21.40 11.29 -18.38
CA VAL A 137 22.32 10.44 -17.60
C VAL A 137 23.01 9.46 -18.57
N THR A 138 24.33 9.41 -18.55
CA THR A 138 25.12 8.59 -19.49
C THR A 138 25.05 7.10 -19.19
N ALA A 139 24.84 6.73 -17.91
CA ALA A 139 24.72 5.34 -17.45
C ALA A 139 23.56 4.61 -18.17
N LYS A 140 23.85 3.42 -18.70
CA LYS A 140 22.88 2.57 -19.40
C LYS A 140 22.54 1.29 -18.62
N SER A 141 23.26 1.05 -17.56
CA SER A 141 23.09 -0.13 -16.69
C SER A 141 23.26 0.27 -15.22
N ILE A 142 22.85 -0.61 -14.31
CA ILE A 142 23.07 -0.42 -12.86
C ILE A 142 24.56 -0.34 -12.51
N PRO A 143 25.45 -1.21 -13.03
CA PRO A 143 26.89 -1.05 -12.80
C PRO A 143 27.46 0.28 -13.29
N ASP A 144 27.05 0.76 -14.49
CA ASP A 144 27.49 2.05 -15.00
C ASP A 144 27.03 3.20 -14.08
N PHE A 145 25.78 3.14 -13.60
CA PHE A 145 25.25 4.15 -12.69
C PHE A 145 25.99 4.16 -11.34
N ILE A 146 26.32 2.99 -10.80
CA ILE A 146 27.11 2.87 -9.57
C ILE A 146 28.51 3.47 -9.78
N ALA A 147 29.16 3.21 -10.93
CA ALA A 147 30.47 3.75 -11.24
C ALA A 147 30.41 5.29 -11.37
N ASP A 148 29.40 5.83 -12.05
CA ASP A 148 29.18 7.28 -12.17
C ASP A 148 28.91 7.94 -10.81
N ALA A 149 28.06 7.34 -9.98
CA ALA A 149 27.75 7.83 -8.65
C ALA A 149 28.98 7.85 -7.73
N LYS A 150 29.84 6.82 -7.80
CA LYS A 150 31.12 6.79 -7.07
C LYS A 150 32.10 7.87 -7.53
N ALA A 151 32.11 8.17 -8.82
CA ALA A 151 32.97 9.22 -9.38
C ALA A 151 32.46 10.64 -9.07
N ASN A 152 31.18 10.79 -8.78
CA ASN A 152 30.48 12.06 -8.57
C ASN A 152 29.69 12.10 -7.25
N PRO A 153 30.30 11.89 -6.08
CA PRO A 153 29.59 11.83 -4.80
C PRO A 153 28.82 13.13 -4.54
N GLY A 154 27.56 13.00 -4.15
CA GLY A 154 26.64 14.09 -3.81
C GLY A 154 26.18 14.95 -5.00
N LYS A 155 26.55 14.63 -6.25
CA LYS A 155 26.18 15.43 -7.43
C LYS A 155 24.94 14.89 -8.16
N ILE A 156 24.66 13.60 -8.04
CA ILE A 156 23.50 12.98 -8.68
C ILE A 156 22.28 13.23 -7.79
N VAL A 157 21.27 13.90 -8.35
CA VAL A 157 20.03 14.24 -7.67
C VAL A 157 19.05 13.05 -7.77
N MET A 158 18.69 12.51 -6.60
CA MET A 158 17.68 11.48 -6.46
C MET A 158 16.34 12.09 -6.02
N ALA A 159 15.32 12.03 -6.88
CA ALA A 159 13.98 12.48 -6.52
C ALA A 159 13.19 11.37 -5.80
N SER A 160 12.35 11.77 -4.84
CA SER A 160 11.34 10.89 -4.24
C SER A 160 10.00 11.61 -4.09
N VAL A 161 8.96 10.86 -3.76
CA VAL A 161 7.61 11.40 -3.54
C VAL A 161 7.39 11.99 -2.13
N GLY A 162 8.48 12.13 -1.37
CA GLY A 162 8.49 12.75 -0.03
C GLY A 162 9.28 11.92 0.98
N ASN A 163 9.57 12.56 2.11
CA ASN A 163 10.23 11.91 3.24
C ASN A 163 9.33 10.80 3.83
N GLY A 164 9.94 9.71 4.27
CA GLY A 164 9.22 8.54 4.80
C GLY A 164 8.46 7.74 3.72
N SER A 165 8.71 7.95 2.43
CA SER A 165 8.07 7.20 1.34
C SER A 165 8.87 5.97 0.93
N THR A 166 8.19 4.96 0.36
CA THR A 166 8.87 3.77 -0.18
C THR A 166 9.87 4.12 -1.28
N PRO A 167 9.59 5.05 -2.23
CA PRO A 167 10.57 5.52 -3.20
C PRO A 167 11.85 6.09 -2.58
N GLN A 168 11.74 6.87 -1.51
CA GLN A 168 12.92 7.33 -0.76
C GLN A 168 13.69 6.14 -0.20
N MET A 169 13.01 5.24 0.51
CA MET A 169 13.68 4.10 1.17
C MET A 169 14.34 3.15 0.19
N ALA A 170 13.76 2.95 -0.99
CA ALA A 170 14.40 2.19 -2.06
C ALA A 170 15.73 2.83 -2.51
N GLY A 171 15.71 4.14 -2.67
CA GLY A 171 16.93 4.88 -3.00
C GLY A 171 17.96 4.89 -1.88
N GLU A 172 17.55 5.04 -0.62
CA GLU A 172 18.46 4.99 0.52
C GLU A 172 19.06 3.58 0.70
N LEU A 173 18.27 2.51 0.49
CA LEU A 173 18.80 1.15 0.45
C LEU A 173 19.84 0.97 -0.66
N PHE A 174 19.56 1.52 -1.85
CA PHE A 174 20.52 1.51 -2.96
C PHE A 174 21.81 2.25 -2.60
N LYS A 175 21.72 3.46 -2.04
CA LYS A 175 22.89 4.24 -1.58
C LYS A 175 23.72 3.44 -0.56
N TYR A 176 23.05 2.85 0.42
CA TYR A 176 23.67 2.07 1.47
C TYR A 176 24.41 0.83 0.90
N MET A 177 23.73 0.02 0.09
CA MET A 177 24.28 -1.23 -0.44
C MET A 177 25.35 -1.01 -1.52
N ALA A 178 25.19 0.00 -2.38
CA ALA A 178 26.18 0.33 -3.42
C ALA A 178 27.34 1.17 -2.89
N ASN A 179 27.27 1.66 -1.64
CA ASN A 179 28.21 2.61 -1.06
C ASN A 179 28.43 3.83 -1.96
N VAL A 180 27.32 4.52 -2.30
CA VAL A 180 27.30 5.73 -3.13
C VAL A 180 26.58 6.86 -2.42
N ASP A 181 26.93 8.10 -2.75
CA ASP A 181 26.27 9.29 -2.25
C ASP A 181 25.43 9.95 -3.34
N LEU A 182 24.11 10.02 -3.13
CA LEU A 182 23.14 10.69 -3.98
C LEU A 182 22.45 11.80 -3.17
N LEU A 183 22.30 12.98 -3.77
CA LEU A 183 21.58 14.09 -3.17
C LEU A 183 20.07 13.83 -3.22
N HIS A 184 19.46 13.47 -2.10
CA HIS A 184 18.02 13.26 -2.04
C HIS A 184 17.24 14.57 -2.02
N VAL A 185 16.25 14.69 -2.94
CA VAL A 185 15.31 15.82 -3.02
C VAL A 185 13.89 15.26 -2.89
N PRO A 186 13.20 15.51 -1.76
CA PRO A 186 11.82 15.10 -1.57
C PRO A 186 10.84 16.04 -2.26
N TYR A 187 9.82 15.49 -2.93
CA TYR A 187 8.72 16.21 -3.55
C TYR A 187 7.39 15.87 -2.87
N GLN A 188 6.36 16.69 -3.09
CA GLN A 188 5.02 16.41 -2.57
C GLN A 188 4.22 15.49 -3.52
N GLY A 189 4.72 14.28 -3.77
CA GLY A 189 4.10 13.28 -4.62
C GLY A 189 4.83 13.04 -5.94
N ALA A 190 4.32 12.08 -6.74
CA ALA A 190 4.97 11.63 -7.96
C ALA A 190 4.99 12.68 -9.08
N ALA A 191 3.91 13.45 -9.27
CA ALA A 191 3.78 14.37 -10.40
C ALA A 191 4.87 15.47 -10.43
N PRO A 192 5.14 16.25 -9.34
CA PRO A 192 6.22 17.21 -9.33
C PRO A 192 7.61 16.55 -9.43
N ALA A 193 7.83 15.39 -8.81
CA ALA A 193 9.08 14.65 -8.91
C ALA A 193 9.38 14.21 -10.36
N LEU A 194 8.37 13.67 -11.05
CA LEU A 194 8.47 13.29 -12.47
C LEU A 194 8.69 14.50 -13.38
N THR A 195 8.06 15.63 -13.09
CA THR A 195 8.29 16.88 -13.86
C THR A 195 9.76 17.27 -13.82
N ASP A 196 10.39 17.22 -12.66
CA ASP A 196 11.80 17.58 -12.51
C ASP A 196 12.74 16.49 -13.04
N LEU A 197 12.37 15.22 -12.95
CA LEU A 197 13.12 14.13 -13.57
C LEU A 197 13.08 14.23 -15.11
N LEU A 198 11.92 14.47 -15.71
CA LEU A 198 11.76 14.65 -17.16
C LEU A 198 12.49 15.90 -17.65
N GLY A 199 12.50 16.96 -16.84
CA GLY A 199 13.21 18.22 -17.11
C GLY A 199 14.72 18.16 -16.85
N GLY A 200 15.27 17.05 -16.35
CA GLY A 200 16.70 16.88 -16.07
C GLY A 200 17.20 17.60 -14.82
N ARG A 201 16.30 18.16 -13.98
CA ARG A 201 16.64 18.73 -12.67
C ARG A 201 16.89 17.66 -11.61
N ALA A 202 16.23 16.51 -11.76
CA ALA A 202 16.60 15.30 -11.07
C ALA A 202 17.19 14.29 -12.06
N ASN A 203 18.06 13.42 -11.58
CA ASN A 203 18.81 12.47 -12.42
C ASN A 203 18.22 11.07 -12.34
N VAL A 204 17.81 10.65 -11.14
CA VAL A 204 17.32 9.29 -10.86
C VAL A 204 16.12 9.35 -9.93
N MET A 205 15.23 8.37 -10.08
CA MET A 205 14.07 8.15 -9.23
C MET A 205 13.80 6.66 -9.12
N PHE A 206 13.35 6.21 -7.95
CA PHE A 206 12.76 4.90 -7.72
C PHE A 206 11.26 5.10 -7.59
N GLU A 207 10.45 4.48 -8.43
CA GLU A 207 9.01 4.73 -8.40
C GLU A 207 8.23 3.50 -8.87
N ALA A 208 6.98 3.38 -8.40
CA ALA A 208 6.10 2.31 -8.80
C ALA A 208 5.68 2.44 -10.27
N MET A 209 5.50 1.30 -10.91
CA MET A 209 5.24 1.14 -12.35
C MET A 209 4.11 2.00 -12.91
N PRO A 210 2.94 2.14 -12.24
CA PRO A 210 1.78 2.81 -12.82
C PRO A 210 2.07 4.21 -13.36
N THR A 211 2.97 4.92 -12.72
CA THR A 211 3.33 6.30 -13.13
C THR A 211 4.43 6.36 -14.20
N LEU A 212 5.13 5.27 -14.43
CA LEU A 212 6.35 5.25 -15.26
C LEU A 212 6.17 4.61 -16.63
N VAL A 213 5.25 3.64 -16.77
CA VAL A 213 5.08 2.80 -17.97
C VAL A 213 5.09 3.62 -19.26
N GLY A 214 4.25 4.66 -19.35
CA GLY A 214 4.16 5.49 -20.57
C GLY A 214 5.43 6.26 -20.87
N TYR A 215 6.19 6.71 -19.88
CA TYR A 215 7.45 7.43 -20.08
C TYR A 215 8.59 6.50 -20.49
N ILE A 216 8.61 5.27 -19.97
CA ILE A 216 9.59 4.25 -20.34
C ILE A 216 9.32 3.79 -21.78
N GLN A 217 8.07 3.44 -22.12
CA GLN A 217 7.69 3.00 -23.47
C GLN A 217 7.96 4.04 -24.56
N THR A 218 7.81 5.34 -24.23
CA THR A 218 8.09 6.44 -25.16
C THR A 218 9.54 6.92 -25.14
N GLY A 219 10.44 6.29 -24.36
CA GLY A 219 11.85 6.65 -24.26
C GLY A 219 12.12 7.98 -23.55
N LYS A 220 11.10 8.60 -22.93
CA LYS A 220 11.25 9.84 -22.15
C LYS A 220 12.00 9.62 -20.84
N LEU A 221 11.97 8.41 -20.31
CA LEU A 221 12.80 7.95 -19.20
C LEU A 221 13.46 6.64 -19.58
N ARG A 222 14.67 6.40 -19.05
CA ARG A 222 15.37 5.13 -19.19
C ARG A 222 15.24 4.34 -17.90
N ALA A 223 14.67 3.13 -17.98
CA ALA A 223 14.67 2.17 -16.90
C ALA A 223 16.02 1.46 -16.83
N LEU A 224 16.61 1.35 -15.66
CA LEU A 224 17.86 0.63 -15.42
C LEU A 224 17.64 -0.74 -14.76
N GLY A 225 16.61 -0.90 -13.94
CA GLY A 225 16.30 -2.16 -13.28
C GLY A 225 15.09 -2.06 -12.38
N VAL A 226 14.60 -3.22 -11.96
CA VAL A 226 13.50 -3.35 -11.00
C VAL A 226 14.02 -3.54 -9.58
N THR A 227 13.25 -3.08 -8.59
CA THR A 227 13.66 -3.08 -7.18
C THR A 227 13.33 -4.39 -6.44
N THR A 228 12.65 -5.33 -7.09
CA THR A 228 12.33 -6.64 -6.54
C THR A 228 13.54 -7.56 -6.54
N ALA A 229 13.56 -8.56 -5.64
CA ALA A 229 14.64 -9.57 -5.59
C ALA A 229 14.81 -10.35 -6.90
N THR A 230 13.75 -10.49 -7.70
CA THR A 230 13.73 -11.15 -9.00
C THR A 230 13.19 -10.21 -10.07
N ARG A 231 13.42 -10.53 -11.36
CA ARG A 231 12.89 -9.76 -12.49
C ARG A 231 11.37 -9.71 -12.48
N SER A 232 10.82 -8.61 -12.96
CA SER A 232 9.37 -8.44 -13.12
C SER A 232 8.86 -9.11 -14.38
N ALA A 233 7.71 -9.78 -14.29
CA ALA A 233 7.03 -10.32 -15.47
C ALA A 233 6.54 -9.23 -16.44
N VAL A 234 6.31 -8.02 -15.96
CA VAL A 234 5.88 -6.87 -16.79
C VAL A 234 7.03 -6.33 -17.64
N PHE A 235 8.27 -6.38 -17.12
CA PHE A 235 9.49 -5.98 -17.82
C PHE A 235 10.56 -7.08 -17.69
N PRO A 236 10.39 -8.21 -18.38
CA PRO A 236 11.30 -9.36 -18.24
C PRO A 236 12.73 -9.06 -18.67
N ASP A 237 12.92 -8.09 -19.56
CA ASP A 237 14.24 -7.68 -20.04
C ASP A 237 14.98 -6.75 -19.05
N LEU A 238 14.27 -6.13 -18.09
CA LEU A 238 14.91 -5.33 -17.05
C LEU A 238 15.51 -6.23 -15.97
N PRO A 239 16.79 -6.05 -15.64
CA PRO A 239 17.40 -6.80 -14.55
C PRO A 239 16.80 -6.40 -13.19
N SER A 240 16.89 -7.31 -12.22
CA SER A 240 16.73 -6.93 -10.82
C SER A 240 17.98 -6.20 -10.33
N ILE A 241 17.81 -5.17 -9.50
CA ILE A 241 18.92 -4.53 -8.78
C ILE A 241 19.66 -5.56 -7.93
N GLY A 242 18.93 -6.55 -7.38
CA GLY A 242 19.49 -7.66 -6.61
C GLY A 242 20.50 -8.54 -7.37
N GLU A 243 20.48 -8.53 -8.71
CA GLU A 243 21.52 -9.21 -9.53
C GLU A 243 22.90 -8.57 -9.39
N PHE A 244 22.98 -7.28 -9.02
CA PHE A 244 24.20 -6.50 -8.86
C PHE A 244 24.48 -6.14 -7.40
N LEU A 245 23.45 -6.07 -6.56
CA LEU A 245 23.51 -5.80 -5.13
C LEU A 245 22.78 -6.93 -4.39
N PRO A 246 23.47 -8.07 -4.11
CA PRO A 246 22.84 -9.23 -3.47
C PRO A 246 22.12 -8.89 -2.16
N GLY A 247 20.84 -9.26 -2.06
CA GLY A 247 19.97 -8.93 -0.92
C GLY A 247 19.17 -7.63 -1.07
N TYR A 248 19.36 -6.86 -2.15
CA TYR A 248 18.50 -5.72 -2.44
C TYR A 248 17.10 -6.20 -2.83
N ASP A 249 16.10 -5.73 -2.09
CA ASP A 249 14.68 -5.91 -2.38
C ASP A 249 13.88 -4.75 -1.77
N ALA A 250 13.21 -3.98 -2.62
CA ALA A 250 12.35 -2.87 -2.23
C ALA A 250 11.09 -2.89 -3.09
N SER A 251 10.20 -3.83 -2.84
CA SER A 251 8.87 -3.88 -3.43
C SER A 251 7.89 -2.96 -2.70
N VAL A 252 6.86 -2.50 -3.40
CA VAL A 252 5.75 -1.75 -2.82
C VAL A 252 4.47 -2.56 -2.94
N TRP A 253 3.66 -2.54 -1.92
CA TRP A 253 2.30 -3.08 -1.97
C TRP A 253 1.28 -2.00 -1.65
N PHE A 254 0.07 -2.21 -2.16
CA PHE A 254 -1.12 -1.42 -1.89
C PHE A 254 -2.21 -2.33 -1.36
N GLY A 255 -3.02 -1.81 -0.45
CA GLY A 255 -4.13 -2.55 0.13
C GLY A 255 -5.18 -1.63 0.72
N VAL A 256 -6.32 -2.20 1.06
CA VAL A 256 -7.38 -1.52 1.79
C VAL A 256 -7.27 -1.86 3.26
N ALA A 257 -7.39 -0.84 4.09
CA ALA A 257 -7.41 -0.95 5.54
C ALA A 257 -8.57 -0.12 6.12
N ALA A 258 -8.94 -0.40 7.35
CA ALA A 258 -9.97 0.32 8.09
C ALA A 258 -9.44 0.72 9.47
N ARG A 259 -10.16 1.58 10.18
CA ARG A 259 -9.89 1.82 11.60
C ARG A 259 -10.03 0.52 12.39
N SER A 260 -9.15 0.29 13.36
CA SER A 260 -9.32 -0.79 14.32
C SER A 260 -10.72 -0.68 14.98
N GLN A 261 -11.28 -1.78 15.45
CA GLN A 261 -12.66 -1.88 15.97
C GLN A 261 -13.77 -1.77 14.89
N THR A 262 -13.46 -1.63 13.60
CA THR A 262 -14.46 -1.80 12.53
C THR A 262 -15.07 -3.20 12.65
N PRO A 263 -16.41 -3.34 12.61
CA PRO A 263 -17.08 -4.64 12.75
C PRO A 263 -16.49 -5.69 11.81
N ARG A 264 -16.23 -6.89 12.35
CA ARG A 264 -15.59 -7.97 11.61
C ARG A 264 -16.35 -8.34 10.34
N ASP A 265 -17.68 -8.35 10.41
CA ASP A 265 -18.53 -8.67 9.27
C ASP A 265 -18.33 -7.69 8.09
N ILE A 266 -18.06 -6.41 8.38
CA ILE A 266 -17.72 -5.39 7.36
C ILE A 266 -16.34 -5.67 6.77
N VAL A 267 -15.35 -5.97 7.61
CA VAL A 267 -13.99 -6.31 7.16
C VAL A 267 -14.03 -7.54 6.26
N ASP A 268 -14.77 -8.58 6.65
CA ASP A 268 -14.88 -9.84 5.90
C ASP A 268 -15.64 -9.64 4.58
N LEU A 269 -16.72 -8.83 4.58
CA LEU A 269 -17.43 -8.46 3.35
C LEU A 269 -16.50 -7.72 2.37
N LEU A 270 -15.79 -6.71 2.83
CA LEU A 270 -14.88 -5.93 2.01
C LEU A 270 -13.73 -6.81 1.47
N ASN A 271 -13.13 -7.66 2.32
CA ASN A 271 -12.11 -8.62 1.89
C ASN A 271 -12.64 -9.53 0.79
N LYS A 272 -13.83 -10.12 0.97
CA LYS A 272 -14.46 -10.99 -0.02
C LYS A 272 -14.69 -10.26 -1.36
N GLU A 273 -15.24 -9.07 -1.34
CA GLU A 273 -15.57 -8.33 -2.55
C GLU A 273 -14.32 -7.79 -3.27
N ILE A 274 -13.28 -7.39 -2.54
CA ILE A 274 -11.99 -7.02 -3.15
C ILE A 274 -11.34 -8.25 -3.80
N ASN A 275 -11.27 -9.40 -3.11
CA ASN A 275 -10.74 -10.63 -3.70
C ASN A 275 -11.55 -11.09 -4.93
N ALA A 276 -12.88 -10.90 -4.94
CA ALA A 276 -13.70 -11.15 -6.11
C ALA A 276 -13.26 -10.26 -7.29
N GLY A 277 -12.96 -8.98 -7.01
CA GLY A 277 -12.41 -8.06 -8.01
C GLY A 277 -11.03 -8.47 -8.52
N LEU A 278 -10.15 -8.87 -7.63
CA LEU A 278 -8.81 -9.35 -8.01
C LEU A 278 -8.83 -10.66 -8.80
N ASN A 279 -9.95 -11.40 -8.77
CA ASN A 279 -10.20 -12.57 -9.61
C ASN A 279 -10.98 -12.26 -10.89
N ASP A 280 -11.54 -11.05 -11.02
CA ASP A 280 -12.23 -10.63 -12.22
C ASP A 280 -11.22 -10.35 -13.34
N PRO A 281 -11.38 -10.94 -14.55
CA PRO A 281 -10.42 -10.77 -15.63
C PRO A 281 -10.24 -9.31 -16.07
N ALA A 282 -11.31 -8.52 -16.06
CA ALA A 282 -11.25 -7.14 -16.53
C ALA A 282 -10.50 -6.24 -15.51
N LEU A 283 -10.78 -6.37 -14.21
CA LEU A 283 -10.03 -5.63 -13.19
C LEU A 283 -8.59 -6.10 -13.11
N SER A 284 -8.34 -7.42 -13.16
CA SER A 284 -6.98 -8.00 -13.16
C SER A 284 -6.16 -7.53 -14.36
N ALA A 285 -6.75 -7.46 -15.56
CA ALA A 285 -6.10 -6.91 -16.74
C ALA A 285 -5.73 -5.42 -16.55
N ARG A 286 -6.67 -4.60 -16.02
CA ARG A 286 -6.41 -3.18 -15.74
C ARG A 286 -5.30 -2.96 -14.70
N LEU A 287 -5.23 -3.82 -13.68
CA LEU A 287 -4.11 -3.82 -12.72
C LEU A 287 -2.79 -4.16 -13.42
N GLY A 288 -2.79 -5.18 -14.30
CA GLY A 288 -1.62 -5.57 -15.08
C GLY A 288 -1.13 -4.49 -16.05
N GLU A 289 -2.07 -3.77 -16.73
CA GLU A 289 -1.74 -2.65 -17.64
C GLU A 289 -0.97 -1.53 -16.95
N VAL A 290 -1.20 -1.34 -15.66
CA VAL A 290 -0.47 -0.36 -14.84
C VAL A 290 0.70 -0.97 -14.07
N GLY A 291 1.06 -2.22 -14.34
CA GLY A 291 2.23 -2.88 -13.76
C GLY A 291 1.96 -3.61 -12.44
N GLY A 292 0.70 -3.71 -12.02
CA GLY A 292 0.31 -4.31 -10.76
C GLY A 292 0.15 -5.83 -10.85
N THR A 293 0.61 -6.54 -9.83
CA THR A 293 0.32 -7.96 -9.62
C THR A 293 -0.73 -8.08 -8.52
N PRO A 294 -1.92 -8.69 -8.80
CA PRO A 294 -2.96 -8.83 -7.79
C PRO A 294 -2.47 -9.51 -6.51
N LEU A 295 -2.62 -8.84 -5.37
CA LEU A 295 -2.25 -9.32 -4.05
C LEU A 295 -3.47 -9.92 -3.34
N LYS A 296 -3.82 -11.14 -3.72
CA LYS A 296 -4.97 -11.89 -3.19
C LYS A 296 -4.66 -12.48 -1.82
N GLY A 297 -5.68 -12.64 -0.98
CA GLY A 297 -5.53 -13.31 0.31
C GLY A 297 -6.55 -12.88 1.35
N SER A 298 -6.51 -13.54 2.49
CA SER A 298 -7.30 -13.17 3.66
C SER A 298 -6.77 -11.88 4.31
N SER A 299 -7.59 -11.26 5.18
CA SER A 299 -7.12 -10.15 6.00
C SER A 299 -5.91 -10.55 6.87
N ALA A 300 -5.87 -11.80 7.34
CA ALA A 300 -4.75 -12.32 8.11
C ALA A 300 -3.46 -12.46 7.29
N ASP A 301 -3.54 -12.80 5.99
CA ASP A 301 -2.37 -12.83 5.11
C ASP A 301 -1.83 -11.43 4.88
N PHE A 302 -2.72 -10.45 4.71
CA PHE A 302 -2.33 -9.07 4.56
C PHE A 302 -1.75 -8.48 5.86
N GLU A 303 -2.28 -8.88 7.03
CA GLU A 303 -1.73 -8.52 8.34
C GLU A 303 -0.30 -9.04 8.54
N LYS A 304 -0.01 -10.28 8.13
CA LYS A 304 1.35 -10.84 8.19
C LYS A 304 2.32 -10.05 7.31
N LEU A 305 1.91 -9.67 6.10
CA LEU A 305 2.72 -8.84 5.20
C LEU A 305 3.01 -7.48 5.85
N PHE A 306 1.97 -6.85 6.40
CA PHE A 306 2.05 -5.58 7.10
C PHE A 306 3.05 -5.62 8.27
N ALA A 307 2.95 -6.64 9.13
CA ALA A 307 3.86 -6.82 10.27
C ALA A 307 5.31 -7.13 9.82
N GLY A 308 5.46 -7.96 8.78
CA GLY A 308 6.77 -8.29 8.20
C GLY A 308 7.50 -7.07 7.65
N ASP A 309 6.79 -6.23 6.90
CA ASP A 309 7.36 -5.00 6.35
C ASP A 309 7.67 -3.97 7.43
N SER A 310 6.84 -3.85 8.47
CA SER A 310 7.12 -2.96 9.59
C SER A 310 8.48 -3.27 10.24
N LYS A 311 8.76 -4.55 10.44
CA LYS A 311 10.06 -5.00 10.96
C LYS A 311 11.20 -4.71 9.98
N LYS A 312 11.06 -5.12 8.71
CA LYS A 312 12.06 -4.94 7.65
C LYS A 312 12.52 -3.49 7.51
N TRP A 313 11.56 -2.56 7.37
CA TRP A 313 11.89 -1.16 7.14
C TRP A 313 12.46 -0.48 8.38
N SER A 314 12.03 -0.85 9.58
CA SER A 314 12.62 -0.36 10.83
C SER A 314 14.08 -0.81 10.98
N GLU A 315 14.37 -2.08 10.69
CA GLU A 315 15.73 -2.64 10.72
C GLU A 315 16.64 -1.95 9.68
N LEU A 316 16.13 -1.71 8.46
CA LEU A 316 16.88 -0.98 7.42
C LEU A 316 17.21 0.45 7.85
N MET A 317 16.23 1.19 8.37
CA MET A 317 16.45 2.57 8.81
C MET A 317 17.52 2.66 9.90
N ALA A 318 17.52 1.71 10.82
CA ALA A 318 18.55 1.61 11.86
C ALA A 318 19.93 1.30 11.26
N ALA A 319 20.03 0.29 10.36
CA ALA A 319 21.28 -0.13 9.74
C ALA A 319 21.89 0.93 8.82
N ALA A 320 21.07 1.65 8.04
CA ALA A 320 21.51 2.71 7.14
C ALA A 320 21.64 4.09 7.85
N ASN A 321 21.41 4.15 9.17
CA ASN A 321 21.45 5.38 9.97
C ASN A 321 20.57 6.51 9.39
N ILE A 322 19.39 6.13 8.86
CA ILE A 322 18.43 7.08 8.32
C ILE A 322 17.78 7.79 9.51
N LYS A 323 18.03 9.11 9.61
CA LYS A 323 17.51 9.91 10.71
C LYS A 323 16.01 10.10 10.58
N SER A 324 15.28 9.82 11.66
CA SER A 324 13.86 10.14 11.82
C SER A 324 13.67 11.65 12.09
N GLU A 325 12.62 12.23 11.57
CA GLU A 325 12.15 13.60 11.86
C GLU A 325 11.14 13.63 13.00
#